data_ef0ad13f671010998f8c575ce0e3ef2c
#
_entry.id   ef0ad13f671010998f8c575ce0e3ef2c
#
_cell.length_a   1.000
_cell.length_b   1.000
_cell.length_c   1.000
_cell.angle_alpha   90.00
_cell.angle_beta   90.00
_cell.angle_gamma   90.00
#
_symmetry.space_group_name_H-M   'P 1'
#
loop_
_entity.id
_entity.type
_entity.pdbx_description
1 polymer ?
#
loop_
_entity_poly.entity_id
_entity_poly.type
_entity_poly.pdbx_seq_one_letter_code
_entity_poly.pdbx_strand_id
1 'polypeptide(L)'
;TSDGPAFVGDNAYGGYSQAVVVKESSVHKRGHDEKQLAAVAPLLCAGITTYSPLRHWNAGPGKSVGIVGLGGLGHMGVKIARAMGAHVVLFTTSPRKIDDALRLGAHEVCISTDPAQMARLANRLDLIVDTVAASHSLDALLGLLKRDGTLTLVGAPENPHPSPHPFGLIF
;
A
#
# COMPACT_ATOMS: atom_id res chain seq x y z
N THR A 1 16.04 3.76 5.94
CA THR A 1 17.24 3.94 5.10
C THR A 1 18.41 4.16 5.99
N SER A 2 19.31 3.20 5.98
CA SER A 2 20.37 2.99 6.93
C SER A 2 21.71 3.65 6.54
N ASP A 3 21.70 4.80 5.92
CA ASP A 3 22.93 5.41 5.42
C ASP A 3 23.66 6.31 6.44
N GLY A 4 23.41 6.07 7.73
CA GLY A 4 24.13 6.74 8.78
C GLY A 4 25.06 5.80 9.51
N PRO A 5 26.27 6.24 9.92
CA PRO A 5 27.08 5.44 10.81
C PRO A 5 26.29 5.13 12.08
N ALA A 6 26.27 3.88 12.46
CA ALA A 6 25.76 3.47 13.76
C ALA A 6 26.52 4.20 14.86
N PHE A 7 25.85 4.76 15.82
CA PHE A 7 26.49 5.63 16.79
C PHE A 7 27.23 4.91 17.89
N VAL A 8 26.98 3.66 18.14
CA VAL A 8 27.70 2.87 19.13
C VAL A 8 27.82 1.45 18.62
N GLY A 9 28.96 1.09 18.10
CA GLY A 9 29.12 -0.17 17.41
C GLY A 9 28.21 -0.22 16.16
N ASP A 10 28.23 -1.27 15.44
CA ASP A 10 27.56 -1.40 14.16
C ASP A 10 26.02 -1.57 14.25
N ASN A 11 25.40 -1.43 15.43
CA ASN A 11 23.98 -1.63 15.64
C ASN A 11 23.34 -0.47 16.38
N ALA A 12 22.53 0.34 15.68
CA ALA A 12 21.57 1.22 16.30
C ALA A 12 20.33 0.39 16.70
N TYR A 13 20.17 0.14 17.99
CA TYR A 13 18.99 -0.54 18.53
C TYR A 13 17.75 0.32 18.33
N GLY A 14 16.63 -0.33 17.96
CA GLY A 14 15.38 0.36 17.67
C GLY A 14 14.65 0.90 18.90
N GLY A 15 13.40 1.33 18.69
CA GLY A 15 12.59 2.05 19.67
C GLY A 15 12.11 1.24 20.88
N TYR A 16 12.38 -0.05 20.99
CA TYR A 16 12.09 -0.86 22.19
C TYR A 16 13.16 -0.65 23.27
N SER A 17 13.41 0.61 23.58
CA SER A 17 14.38 1.04 24.57
C SER A 17 13.90 2.34 25.23
N GLN A 18 14.42 2.64 26.44
CA GLN A 18 14.08 3.87 27.15
C GLN A 18 14.68 5.12 26.53
N ALA A 19 15.76 4.96 25.75
CA ALA A 19 16.42 6.04 25.04
C ALA A 19 17.09 5.49 23.77
N VAL A 20 17.17 6.34 22.76
CA VAL A 20 17.87 6.04 21.50
C VAL A 20 18.63 7.29 21.06
N VAL A 21 19.81 7.09 20.50
CA VAL A 21 20.63 8.17 19.92
C VAL A 21 20.53 8.06 18.40
N VAL A 22 20.04 9.11 17.76
CA VAL A 22 19.85 9.16 16.31
C VAL A 22 20.37 10.48 15.74
N LYS A 23 20.61 10.56 14.43
CA LYS A 23 20.92 11.81 13.76
C LYS A 23 19.72 12.76 13.84
N GLU A 24 19.98 14.05 14.06
CA GLU A 24 18.92 15.07 14.08
C GLU A 24 18.10 15.09 12.81
N SER A 25 18.71 14.86 11.65
CA SER A 25 18.03 14.77 10.35
C SER A 25 16.99 13.62 10.25
N SER A 26 17.06 12.65 11.15
CA SER A 26 16.11 11.54 11.26
C SER A 26 15.00 11.77 12.27
N VAL A 27 14.97 12.96 12.91
CA VAL A 27 13.97 13.30 13.92
C VAL A 27 12.93 14.24 13.31
N HIS A 28 11.66 13.85 13.43
CA HIS A 28 10.55 14.66 12.98
C HIS A 28 9.70 15.11 14.17
N LYS A 29 9.45 16.42 14.24
CA LYS A 29 8.51 16.97 15.23
C LYS A 29 7.10 16.53 14.90
N ARG A 30 6.37 16.06 15.89
CA ARG A 30 4.95 15.72 15.78
C ARG A 30 4.07 16.84 16.32
N GLY A 31 2.91 17.08 15.69
CA GLY A 31 1.89 18.02 16.16
C GLY A 31 0.69 17.33 16.83
N HIS A 32 0.81 16.08 17.25
CA HIS A 32 -0.28 15.28 17.82
C HIS A 32 -0.13 15.13 19.33
N ASP A 33 -1.27 15.08 20.04
CA ASP A 33 -1.30 14.84 21.48
C ASP A 33 -0.80 13.42 21.82
N GLU A 34 -0.31 13.26 23.05
CA GLU A 34 0.18 11.95 23.53
C GLU A 34 -0.88 10.85 23.45
N LYS A 35 -2.15 11.18 23.66
CA LYS A 35 -3.28 10.25 23.56
C LYS A 35 -3.48 9.66 22.15
N GLN A 36 -2.94 10.33 21.13
CA GLN A 36 -3.06 9.94 19.73
C GLN A 36 -1.85 9.13 19.22
N LEU A 37 -0.79 8.97 20.01
CA LEU A 37 0.47 8.37 19.55
C LEU A 37 0.31 6.97 18.97
N ALA A 38 -0.52 6.13 19.59
CA ALA A 38 -0.79 4.78 19.09
C ALA A 38 -1.41 4.78 17.68
N ALA A 39 -2.20 5.79 17.36
CA ALA A 39 -2.79 5.96 16.02
C ALA A 39 -1.85 6.66 15.03
N VAL A 40 -0.93 7.48 15.54
CA VAL A 40 0.04 8.24 14.71
C VAL A 40 1.25 7.39 14.32
N ALA A 41 1.73 6.53 15.20
CA ALA A 41 2.93 5.72 14.94
C ALA A 41 2.88 4.95 13.59
N PRO A 42 1.79 4.30 13.19
CA PRO A 42 1.70 3.63 11.90
C PRO A 42 1.82 4.56 10.68
N LEU A 43 1.57 5.87 10.84
CA LEU A 43 1.68 6.83 9.73
C LEU A 43 3.12 7.00 9.26
N LEU A 44 4.10 6.79 10.14
CA LEU A 44 5.53 6.90 9.83
C LEU A 44 6.06 5.73 8.98
N CYS A 45 5.30 4.65 8.86
CA CYS A 45 5.63 3.51 8.00
C CYS A 45 4.50 3.26 6.99
N ALA A 46 3.40 2.65 7.43
CA ALA A 46 2.30 2.29 6.56
C ALA A 46 1.64 3.50 5.89
N GLY A 47 1.56 4.63 6.59
CA GLY A 47 1.03 5.87 6.06
C GLY A 47 1.86 6.41 4.91
N ILE A 48 3.15 6.68 5.13
CA ILE A 48 4.03 7.26 4.09
C ILE A 48 4.25 6.28 2.93
N THR A 49 4.38 4.98 3.20
CA THR A 49 4.59 3.95 2.18
C THR A 49 3.42 3.89 1.19
N THR A 50 2.19 4.07 1.66
CA THR A 50 1.01 4.09 0.78
C THR A 50 0.70 5.49 0.23
N TYR A 51 0.97 6.55 0.99
CA TYR A 51 0.78 7.92 0.54
C TYR A 51 1.70 8.29 -0.63
N SER A 52 2.97 7.90 -0.58
CA SER A 52 3.97 8.26 -1.57
C SER A 52 3.57 7.88 -3.01
N PRO A 53 3.24 6.61 -3.33
CA PRO A 53 2.80 6.26 -4.68
C PRO A 53 1.45 6.89 -5.05
N LEU A 54 0.50 6.98 -4.11
CA LEU A 54 -0.78 7.63 -4.37
C LEU A 54 -0.58 9.10 -4.77
N ARG A 55 0.29 9.81 -4.08
CA ARG A 55 0.63 11.20 -4.39
C ARG A 55 1.39 11.34 -5.69
N HIS A 56 2.40 10.48 -5.92
CA HIS A 56 3.26 10.51 -7.11
C HIS A 56 2.45 10.28 -8.39
N TRP A 57 1.53 9.31 -8.38
CA TRP A 57 0.70 8.96 -9.52
C TRP A 57 -0.64 9.70 -9.56
N ASN A 58 -0.75 10.80 -8.80
CA ASN A 58 -1.90 11.71 -8.82
C ASN A 58 -3.24 11.00 -8.57
N ALA A 59 -3.29 10.10 -7.58
CA ALA A 59 -4.55 9.54 -7.11
C ALA A 59 -5.46 10.69 -6.67
N GLY A 60 -6.73 10.69 -7.12
CA GLY A 60 -7.65 11.77 -6.83
C GLY A 60 -8.98 11.63 -7.58
N PRO A 61 -9.77 12.71 -7.65
CA PRO A 61 -11.07 12.70 -8.35
C PRO A 61 -10.92 12.24 -9.80
N GLY A 62 -11.80 11.36 -10.23
CA GLY A 62 -11.80 10.79 -11.58
C GLY A 62 -10.82 9.64 -11.80
N LYS A 63 -10.00 9.30 -10.81
CA LYS A 63 -9.09 8.15 -10.84
C LYS A 63 -9.65 6.96 -10.10
N SER A 64 -9.48 5.76 -10.68
CA SER A 64 -9.80 4.49 -10.04
C SER A 64 -8.53 3.84 -9.52
N VAL A 65 -8.46 3.60 -8.22
CA VAL A 65 -7.28 3.08 -7.52
C VAL A 65 -7.59 1.72 -6.92
N GLY A 66 -6.81 0.72 -7.28
CA GLY A 66 -6.81 -0.60 -6.66
C GLY A 66 -5.84 -0.66 -5.48
N ILE A 67 -6.31 -1.16 -4.35
CA ILE A 67 -5.45 -1.50 -3.20
C ILE A 67 -5.49 -3.01 -3.04
N VAL A 68 -4.34 -3.67 -3.11
CA VAL A 68 -4.23 -5.12 -2.98
C VAL A 68 -3.81 -5.50 -1.57
N GLY A 69 -4.66 -6.27 -0.90
CA GLY A 69 -4.50 -6.67 0.48
C GLY A 69 -5.12 -5.69 1.50
N LEU A 70 -5.67 -6.22 2.57
CA LEU A 70 -6.19 -5.45 3.71
C LEU A 70 -5.45 -5.87 4.99
N GLY A 71 -4.22 -5.46 5.07
CA GLY A 71 -3.36 -5.50 6.25
C GLY A 71 -3.07 -4.09 6.75
N GLY A 72 -1.99 -3.90 7.50
CA GLY A 72 -1.57 -2.59 8.04
C GLY A 72 -1.35 -1.54 6.95
N LEU A 73 -0.66 -1.88 5.85
CA LEU A 73 -0.47 -0.98 4.72
C LEU A 73 -1.78 -0.77 3.95
N GLY A 74 -2.48 -1.86 3.59
CA GLY A 74 -3.68 -1.77 2.76
C GLY A 74 -4.79 -0.95 3.40
N HIS A 75 -4.99 -1.07 4.71
CA HIS A 75 -5.97 -0.24 5.42
C HIS A 75 -5.62 1.26 5.34
N MET A 76 -4.34 1.63 5.44
CA MET A 76 -3.90 3.02 5.24
C MET A 76 -4.07 3.45 3.79
N GLY A 77 -3.72 2.56 2.83
CA GLY A 77 -3.91 2.82 1.40
C GLY A 77 -5.37 3.15 1.05
N VAL A 78 -6.33 2.36 1.54
CA VAL A 78 -7.77 2.62 1.33
C VAL A 78 -8.18 3.98 1.88
N LYS A 79 -7.83 4.28 3.14
CA LYS A 79 -8.20 5.55 3.79
C LYS A 79 -7.59 6.76 3.07
N ILE A 80 -6.31 6.67 2.71
CA ILE A 80 -5.61 7.77 2.06
C ILE A 80 -6.13 7.98 0.63
N ALA A 81 -6.25 6.93 -0.18
CA ALA A 81 -6.80 7.03 -1.53
C ALA A 81 -8.23 7.61 -1.53
N ARG A 82 -9.06 7.18 -0.56
CA ARG A 82 -10.40 7.74 -0.35
C ARG A 82 -10.37 9.21 0.01
N ALA A 83 -9.50 9.61 0.94
CA ALA A 83 -9.33 11.01 1.35
C ALA A 83 -8.81 11.91 0.22
N MET A 84 -8.03 11.36 -0.70
CA MET A 84 -7.57 12.04 -1.92
C MET A 84 -8.68 12.16 -2.98
N GLY A 85 -9.85 11.55 -2.78
CA GLY A 85 -11.00 11.63 -3.68
C GLY A 85 -11.02 10.59 -4.81
N ALA A 86 -10.15 9.57 -4.76
CA ALA A 86 -10.14 8.50 -5.76
C ALA A 86 -11.32 7.52 -5.55
N HIS A 87 -11.74 6.88 -6.63
CA HIS A 87 -12.60 5.69 -6.55
C HIS A 87 -11.74 4.49 -6.13
N VAL A 88 -12.02 3.90 -4.98
CA VAL A 88 -11.16 2.88 -4.37
C VAL A 88 -11.77 1.50 -4.52
N VAL A 89 -11.02 0.58 -5.13
CA VAL A 89 -11.33 -0.85 -5.21
C VAL A 89 -10.33 -1.61 -4.33
N LEU A 90 -10.84 -2.35 -3.34
CA LEU A 90 -9.98 -3.23 -2.53
C LEU A 90 -9.99 -4.66 -3.08
N PHE A 91 -8.82 -5.25 -3.20
CA PHE A 91 -8.61 -6.66 -3.55
C PHE A 91 -8.22 -7.46 -2.31
N THR A 92 -8.95 -8.53 -2.03
CA THR A 92 -8.66 -9.43 -0.92
C THR A 92 -8.98 -10.88 -1.28
N THR A 93 -8.26 -11.82 -0.70
CA THR A 93 -8.59 -13.24 -0.79
C THR A 93 -9.65 -13.67 0.23
N SER A 94 -9.96 -12.82 1.23
CA SER A 94 -10.83 -13.17 2.35
C SER A 94 -12.17 -12.45 2.29
N PRO A 95 -13.29 -13.17 2.10
CA PRO A 95 -14.63 -12.57 2.16
C PRO A 95 -14.96 -11.90 3.49
N ARG A 96 -14.33 -12.35 4.59
CA ARG A 96 -14.53 -11.78 5.93
C ARG A 96 -14.07 -10.32 6.07
N LYS A 97 -13.25 -9.85 5.13
CA LYS A 97 -12.71 -8.48 5.12
C LYS A 97 -13.56 -7.48 4.33
N ILE A 98 -14.66 -7.91 3.71
CA ILE A 98 -15.51 -7.05 2.88
C ILE A 98 -16.07 -5.87 3.67
N ASP A 99 -16.72 -6.17 4.81
CA ASP A 99 -17.36 -5.13 5.63
C ASP A 99 -16.34 -4.15 6.21
N ASP A 100 -15.16 -4.64 6.60
CA ASP A 100 -14.07 -3.80 7.09
C ASP A 100 -13.56 -2.87 5.98
N ALA A 101 -13.38 -3.38 4.77
CA ALA A 101 -12.94 -2.59 3.62
C ALA A 101 -13.91 -1.45 3.30
N LEU A 102 -15.21 -1.75 3.27
CA LEU A 102 -16.26 -0.75 3.00
C LEU A 102 -16.30 0.30 4.12
N ARG A 103 -16.20 -0.12 5.39
CA ARG A 103 -16.13 0.82 6.54
C ARG A 103 -14.90 1.73 6.49
N LEU A 104 -13.78 1.24 5.95
CA LEU A 104 -12.56 2.02 5.79
C LEU A 104 -12.63 3.01 4.62
N GLY A 105 -13.64 2.88 3.75
CA GLY A 105 -13.90 3.80 2.66
C GLY A 105 -13.66 3.24 1.25
N ALA A 106 -13.45 1.92 1.09
CA ALA A 106 -13.48 1.31 -0.23
C ALA A 106 -14.88 1.47 -0.86
N HIS A 107 -14.93 1.73 -2.15
CA HIS A 107 -16.18 1.81 -2.89
C HIS A 107 -16.61 0.43 -3.42
N GLU A 108 -15.64 -0.37 -3.81
CA GLU A 108 -15.83 -1.73 -4.29
C GLU A 108 -14.83 -2.67 -3.59
N VAL A 109 -15.23 -3.92 -3.38
CA VAL A 109 -14.36 -4.98 -2.89
C VAL A 109 -14.40 -6.14 -3.89
N CYS A 110 -13.24 -6.59 -4.29
CA CYS A 110 -13.07 -7.72 -5.19
C CYS A 110 -12.40 -8.87 -4.45
N ILE A 111 -12.99 -10.05 -4.51
CA ILE A 111 -12.35 -11.28 -4.06
C ILE A 111 -11.39 -11.73 -5.16
N SER A 112 -10.09 -11.55 -4.92
CA SER A 112 -9.05 -11.77 -5.95
C SER A 112 -8.86 -13.24 -6.34
N THR A 113 -9.44 -14.17 -5.59
CA THR A 113 -9.50 -15.59 -5.93
C THR A 113 -10.72 -15.96 -6.79
N ASP A 114 -11.61 -15.02 -7.07
CA ASP A 114 -12.77 -15.19 -7.92
C ASP A 114 -12.49 -14.62 -9.32
N PRO A 115 -12.29 -15.47 -10.35
CA PRO A 115 -11.99 -14.99 -11.70
C PRO A 115 -13.08 -14.13 -12.31
N ALA A 116 -14.36 -14.36 -11.95
CA ALA A 116 -15.48 -13.59 -12.48
C ALA A 116 -15.48 -12.15 -11.92
N GLN A 117 -15.13 -11.99 -10.63
CA GLN A 117 -14.98 -10.66 -10.04
C GLN A 117 -13.78 -9.92 -10.63
N MET A 118 -12.63 -10.60 -10.79
CA MET A 118 -11.45 -10.01 -11.42
C MET A 118 -11.73 -9.56 -12.86
N ALA A 119 -12.39 -10.40 -13.67
CA ALA A 119 -12.71 -10.09 -15.06
C ALA A 119 -13.58 -8.82 -15.22
N ARG A 120 -14.47 -8.53 -14.26
CA ARG A 120 -15.29 -7.31 -14.28
C ARG A 120 -14.48 -6.02 -14.11
N LEU A 121 -13.28 -6.13 -13.59
CA LEU A 121 -12.38 -5.00 -13.31
C LEU A 121 -11.29 -4.84 -14.38
N ALA A 122 -11.30 -5.67 -15.43
CA ALA A 122 -10.32 -5.59 -16.51
C ALA A 122 -10.30 -4.18 -17.15
N ASN A 123 -9.10 -3.62 -17.32
CA ASN A 123 -8.87 -2.29 -17.92
C ASN A 123 -9.62 -1.14 -17.21
N ARG A 124 -9.86 -1.22 -15.90
CA ARG A 124 -10.61 -0.20 -15.16
C ARG A 124 -9.80 0.67 -14.23
N LEU A 125 -8.58 0.27 -13.89
CA LEU A 125 -7.79 0.94 -12.86
C LEU A 125 -6.70 1.83 -13.45
N ASP A 126 -6.57 3.03 -12.90
CA ASP A 126 -5.49 3.97 -13.24
C ASP A 126 -4.21 3.68 -12.47
N LEU A 127 -4.35 3.19 -11.24
CA LEU A 127 -3.26 2.87 -10.33
C LEU A 127 -3.62 1.64 -9.50
N ILE A 128 -2.67 0.75 -9.31
CA ILE A 128 -2.76 -0.33 -8.32
C ILE A 128 -1.60 -0.18 -7.35
N VAL A 129 -1.90 -0.18 -6.05
CA VAL A 129 -0.90 -0.25 -4.98
C VAL A 129 -0.98 -1.62 -4.33
N ASP A 130 0.01 -2.45 -4.60
CA ASP A 130 0.09 -3.79 -4.05
C ASP A 130 0.83 -3.77 -2.71
N THR A 131 0.09 -4.12 -1.65
CA THR A 131 0.59 -4.10 -0.27
C THR A 131 0.87 -5.50 0.28
N VAL A 132 0.79 -6.53 -0.57
CA VAL A 132 0.90 -7.93 -0.15
C VAL A 132 2.38 -8.33 -0.08
N ALA A 133 2.78 -8.84 1.08
CA ALA A 133 4.15 -9.33 1.33
C ALA A 133 4.29 -10.85 1.07
N ALA A 134 3.44 -11.43 0.23
CA ALA A 134 3.53 -12.81 -0.21
C ALA A 134 3.68 -12.87 -1.73
N SER A 135 4.44 -13.83 -2.23
CA SER A 135 4.60 -14.03 -3.68
C SER A 135 3.25 -14.40 -4.32
N HIS A 136 2.89 -13.72 -5.39
CA HIS A 136 1.68 -13.98 -6.19
C HIS A 136 1.87 -13.52 -7.63
N SER A 137 0.95 -13.91 -8.53
CA SER A 137 1.00 -13.51 -9.93
C SER A 137 0.67 -12.03 -10.10
N LEU A 138 1.56 -11.30 -10.75
CA LEU A 138 1.36 -9.89 -11.12
C LEU A 138 0.53 -9.75 -12.40
N ASP A 139 0.49 -10.76 -13.26
CA ASP A 139 -0.27 -10.74 -14.51
C ASP A 139 -1.76 -10.47 -14.28
N ALA A 140 -2.32 -11.09 -13.24
CA ALA A 140 -3.72 -10.88 -12.88
C ALA A 140 -4.02 -9.42 -12.51
N LEU A 141 -3.05 -8.71 -11.92
CA LEU A 141 -3.18 -7.30 -11.56
C LEU A 141 -2.94 -6.38 -12.76
N LEU A 142 -1.96 -6.72 -13.62
CA LEU A 142 -1.66 -5.94 -14.81
C LEU A 142 -2.86 -5.87 -15.77
N GLY A 143 -3.61 -6.98 -15.94
CA GLY A 143 -4.83 -7.01 -16.74
C GLY A 143 -5.99 -6.13 -16.23
N LEU A 144 -5.89 -5.59 -15.01
CA LEU A 144 -6.89 -4.67 -14.46
C LEU A 144 -6.58 -3.22 -14.79
N LEU A 145 -5.34 -2.90 -15.17
CA LEU A 145 -4.91 -1.55 -15.49
C LEU A 145 -5.50 -1.07 -16.80
N LYS A 146 -5.85 0.21 -16.84
CA LYS A 146 -6.08 0.92 -18.09
C LYS A 146 -4.76 1.06 -18.86
N ARG A 147 -4.85 1.49 -20.14
CA ARG A 147 -3.67 1.97 -20.86
C ARG A 147 -2.98 3.06 -20.03
N ASP A 148 -1.66 3.01 -19.94
CA ASP A 148 -0.83 3.92 -19.14
C ASP A 148 -1.10 3.86 -17.63
N GLY A 149 -1.84 2.84 -17.17
CA GLY A 149 -2.03 2.58 -15.76
C GLY A 149 -0.75 2.06 -15.10
N THR A 150 -0.65 2.26 -13.79
CA THR A 150 0.57 1.92 -13.03
C THR A 150 0.28 0.86 -11.98
N LEU A 151 1.15 -0.15 -11.89
CA LEU A 151 1.24 -1.07 -10.77
C LEU A 151 2.44 -0.69 -9.89
N THR A 152 2.19 -0.38 -8.62
CA THR A 152 3.23 -0.07 -7.64
C THR A 152 3.27 -1.16 -6.57
N LEU A 153 4.44 -1.73 -6.36
CA LEU A 153 4.68 -2.73 -5.33
C LEU A 153 5.25 -2.06 -4.08
N VAL A 154 4.56 -2.15 -2.96
CA VAL A 154 5.01 -1.66 -1.66
C VAL A 154 5.06 -2.77 -0.60
N GLY A 155 4.52 -3.94 -0.91
CA GLY A 155 4.76 -5.17 -0.18
C GLY A 155 6.14 -5.75 -0.54
N ALA A 156 6.85 -6.28 0.44
CA ALA A 156 8.17 -6.89 0.25
C ALA A 156 8.09 -8.39 0.60
N PRO A 157 7.80 -9.27 -0.36
CA PRO A 157 7.76 -10.71 -0.11
C PRO A 157 9.18 -11.25 0.10
N GLU A 158 9.29 -12.30 0.91
CA GLU A 158 10.56 -13.01 1.12
C GLU A 158 11.06 -13.67 -0.18
N ASN A 159 10.15 -14.25 -0.96
CA ASN A 159 10.45 -14.80 -2.27
C ASN A 159 9.96 -13.86 -3.38
N PRO A 160 10.73 -13.67 -4.45
CA PRO A 160 10.33 -12.82 -5.58
C PRO A 160 8.96 -13.23 -6.14
N HIS A 161 8.22 -12.26 -6.67
CA HIS A 161 7.05 -12.56 -7.48
C HIS A 161 7.46 -13.31 -8.76
N PRO A 162 6.61 -14.17 -9.32
CA PRO A 162 6.81 -14.69 -10.68
C PRO A 162 6.95 -13.53 -11.66
N SER A 163 7.85 -13.65 -12.62
CA SER A 163 8.00 -12.65 -13.67
C SER A 163 6.70 -12.51 -14.46
N PRO A 164 6.24 -11.28 -14.71
CA PRO A 164 5.08 -11.05 -15.57
C PRO A 164 5.33 -11.58 -16.98
N HIS A 165 4.27 -12.05 -17.63
CA HIS A 165 4.36 -12.48 -19.01
C HIS A 165 4.55 -11.25 -19.92
N PRO A 166 5.53 -11.23 -20.84
CA PRO A 166 5.83 -10.06 -21.68
C PRO A 166 4.63 -9.49 -22.43
N PHE A 167 3.75 -10.33 -22.93
CA PHE A 167 2.54 -9.86 -23.64
C PHE A 167 1.60 -9.04 -22.76
N GLY A 168 1.51 -9.32 -21.45
CA GLY A 168 0.74 -8.51 -20.51
C GLY A 168 1.29 -7.11 -20.27
N LEU A 169 2.54 -6.86 -20.71
CA LEU A 169 3.20 -5.54 -20.63
C LEU A 169 3.18 -4.78 -21.97
N ILE A 170 2.90 -5.48 -23.09
CA ILE A 170 2.94 -4.90 -24.45
C ILE A 170 1.54 -4.48 -24.90
N PHE A 171 0.50 -5.24 -24.54
CA PHE A 171 -0.89 -5.06 -24.94
C PHE A 171 -1.78 -4.67 -23.75
#